data_927d696f67641e9141e3aac118314778
#
_entry.id   927d696f67641e9141e3aac118314778
#
_cell.length_a   1.000
_cell.length_b   1.000
_cell.length_c   1.000
_cell.angle_alpha   90.00
_cell.angle_beta   90.00
_cell.angle_gamma   90.00
#
_symmetry.space_group_name_H-M   'P 1'
#
loop_
_entity.id
_entity.type
_entity.pdbx_description
1 polymer ?
#
loop_
_entity_poly.entity_id
_entity_poly.type
_entity_poly.pdbx_seq_one_letter_code
_entity_poly.pdbx_strand_id
1 'polypeptide(L)'
;MSTKITLDPVTRIEGHLKVSLDVEGSTVTRAYSSGTSFRGFEPMLSGRDARDAAQIVMRMCGACHVAHGRTGLEALESIAGATIPNQARLLRNIIQAANFIESHLLHFYAMGLPDFVSELPTVGSMTVTDSLLAVGREGSLDESVLRDHAAQAISIRRACYELIALLGGKIPHPSGLILGGTTVFVTKDLFDSVQKLCETITGFTSSIPEGDVELLATAYPTYESLGETGCGHLAHGCFPDRAGNPMMKKGFLAADSATVASWDDVEITESTASSKLAGPSPLAPFSGVTEPDLSKSSAYTFAKAPRLAGKPFEVGALSRALVNGSTPAHRGVWARYRARAAEARLLSAAIATWLTELEIDVMSAPEEAVTLGSGQGFARGEAPRGALGHWVVLEEGRDRALSNHLTDDVERFSSR
;
A
#
# COMPACT_ATOMS: atom_id res chain seq x y z
N MET A 1 -38.07 -9.35 -10.55
CA MET A 1 -37.08 -9.21 -11.65
C MET A 1 -35.78 -8.75 -11.02
N SER A 2 -34.69 -9.44 -11.33
CA SER A 2 -33.35 -9.01 -10.88
C SER A 2 -32.90 -7.83 -11.74
N THR A 3 -32.45 -6.75 -11.12
CA THR A 3 -31.86 -5.59 -11.79
C THR A 3 -30.36 -5.60 -11.58
N LYS A 4 -29.60 -5.37 -12.65
CA LYS A 4 -28.14 -5.25 -12.58
C LYS A 4 -27.74 -3.79 -12.47
N ILE A 5 -26.99 -3.43 -11.41
CA ILE A 5 -26.39 -2.11 -11.23
C ILE A 5 -24.89 -2.25 -11.46
N THR A 6 -24.31 -1.36 -12.24
CA THR A 6 -22.87 -1.37 -12.52
C THR A 6 -22.27 0.02 -12.27
N LEU A 7 -21.21 0.05 -11.49
CA LEU A 7 -20.34 1.21 -11.27
C LEU A 7 -19.01 0.93 -11.99
N ASP A 8 -18.75 1.66 -13.10
CA ASP A 8 -17.58 1.45 -13.95
C ASP A 8 -17.17 2.76 -14.64
N PRO A 9 -16.05 3.35 -14.27
CA PRO A 9 -15.16 2.95 -13.18
C PRO A 9 -15.67 3.38 -11.80
N VAL A 10 -15.24 2.67 -10.75
CA VAL A 10 -15.27 3.20 -9.38
C VAL A 10 -14.18 4.24 -9.27
N THR A 11 -14.51 5.44 -8.84
CA THR A 11 -13.59 6.57 -8.69
C THR A 11 -12.91 6.61 -7.33
N ARG A 12 -11.88 7.46 -7.18
CA ARG A 12 -11.14 7.72 -5.93
C ARG A 12 -10.39 6.53 -5.39
N ILE A 13 -9.93 5.68 -6.32
CA ILE A 13 -9.02 4.57 -6.05
C ILE A 13 -7.86 4.62 -7.06
N GLU A 14 -6.79 3.92 -6.76
CA GLU A 14 -5.75 3.60 -7.75
C GLU A 14 -6.18 2.39 -8.59
N GLY A 15 -5.95 2.47 -9.91
CA GLY A 15 -6.28 1.42 -10.86
C GLY A 15 -7.72 1.48 -11.38
N HIS A 16 -8.14 0.44 -12.10
CA HIS A 16 -9.44 0.35 -12.77
C HIS A 16 -10.33 -0.69 -12.10
N LEU A 17 -11.20 -0.22 -11.21
CA LEU A 17 -12.17 -1.05 -10.50
C LEU A 17 -13.56 -0.88 -11.12
N LYS A 18 -14.24 -2.00 -11.28
CA LYS A 18 -15.66 -2.08 -11.58
C LYS A 18 -16.38 -2.85 -10.48
N VAL A 19 -17.51 -2.35 -10.02
CA VAL A 19 -18.43 -3.05 -9.12
C VAL A 19 -19.72 -3.32 -9.86
N SER A 20 -20.17 -4.57 -9.84
CA SER A 20 -21.47 -4.98 -10.39
C SER A 20 -22.31 -5.65 -9.32
N LEU A 21 -23.57 -5.26 -9.22
CA LEU A 21 -24.52 -5.72 -8.22
C LEU A 21 -25.72 -6.36 -8.94
N ASP A 22 -26.17 -7.53 -8.46
CA ASP A 22 -27.46 -8.10 -8.79
C ASP A 22 -28.44 -7.74 -7.66
N VAL A 23 -29.53 -7.06 -7.97
CA VAL A 23 -30.46 -6.51 -6.99
C VAL A 23 -31.85 -7.08 -7.23
N GLU A 24 -32.50 -7.59 -6.18
CA GLU A 24 -33.89 -8.04 -6.18
C GLU A 24 -34.71 -7.18 -5.19
N GLY A 25 -35.63 -6.38 -5.69
CA GLY A 25 -36.32 -5.37 -4.89
C GLY A 25 -35.33 -4.33 -4.35
N SER A 26 -35.15 -4.27 -3.03
CA SER A 26 -34.17 -3.42 -2.34
C SER A 26 -32.94 -4.19 -1.81
N THR A 27 -32.81 -5.48 -2.15
CA THR A 27 -31.76 -6.35 -1.60
C THR A 27 -30.72 -6.65 -2.66
N VAL A 28 -29.44 -6.45 -2.32
CA VAL A 28 -28.31 -6.92 -3.13
C VAL A 28 -28.16 -8.42 -2.90
N THR A 29 -28.35 -9.21 -3.95
CA THR A 29 -28.25 -10.68 -3.89
C THR A 29 -26.86 -11.18 -4.27
N ARG A 30 -26.12 -10.43 -5.12
CA ARG A 30 -24.73 -10.70 -5.50
C ARG A 30 -23.98 -9.42 -5.74
N ALA A 31 -22.70 -9.41 -5.40
CA ALA A 31 -21.78 -8.33 -5.68
C ALA A 31 -20.47 -8.87 -6.30
N TYR A 32 -19.97 -8.17 -7.30
CA TYR A 32 -18.74 -8.52 -8.01
C TYR A 32 -17.79 -7.33 -8.03
N SER A 33 -16.57 -7.54 -7.56
CA SER A 33 -15.48 -6.57 -7.63
C SER A 33 -14.49 -7.01 -8.70
N SER A 34 -14.27 -6.18 -9.71
CA SER A 34 -13.50 -6.57 -10.90
C SER A 34 -12.35 -5.61 -11.17
N GLY A 35 -11.13 -6.12 -11.22
CA GLY A 35 -10.02 -5.48 -11.88
C GLY A 35 -10.18 -5.59 -13.39
N THR A 36 -10.33 -4.45 -14.08
CA THR A 36 -10.65 -4.44 -15.51
C THR A 36 -9.43 -4.30 -16.42
N SER A 37 -8.24 -4.03 -15.84
CA SER A 37 -6.99 -3.84 -16.59
C SER A 37 -6.03 -5.01 -16.39
N PHE A 38 -5.33 -5.36 -17.48
CA PHE A 38 -4.19 -6.26 -17.50
C PHE A 38 -3.02 -5.56 -18.20
N ARG A 39 -1.88 -5.43 -17.52
CA ARG A 39 -0.69 -4.74 -18.05
C ARG A 39 0.51 -5.66 -18.29
N GLY A 40 0.44 -6.91 -17.85
CA GLY A 40 1.42 -7.96 -18.16
C GLY A 40 2.81 -7.73 -17.55
N PHE A 41 2.94 -7.20 -16.35
CA PHE A 41 4.25 -6.96 -15.73
C PHE A 41 5.04 -8.25 -15.49
N GLU A 42 4.40 -9.32 -15.04
CA GLU A 42 5.05 -10.61 -14.83
C GLU A 42 5.60 -11.20 -16.13
N PRO A 43 4.81 -11.34 -17.22
CA PRO A 43 5.34 -11.76 -18.51
C PRO A 43 6.44 -10.83 -19.07
N MET A 44 6.34 -9.52 -18.80
CA MET A 44 7.33 -8.54 -19.25
C MET A 44 8.70 -8.75 -18.60
N LEU A 45 8.75 -9.24 -17.37
CA LEU A 45 9.98 -9.49 -16.62
C LEU A 45 10.65 -10.80 -17.02
N SER A 46 9.89 -11.77 -17.52
CA SER A 46 10.44 -13.07 -17.92
C SER A 46 11.58 -12.93 -18.93
N GLY A 47 12.74 -13.54 -18.62
CA GLY A 47 13.96 -13.52 -19.42
C GLY A 47 14.82 -12.26 -19.28
N ARG A 48 14.40 -11.25 -18.51
CA ARG A 48 15.19 -10.04 -18.25
C ARG A 48 16.26 -10.27 -17.20
N ASP A 49 17.23 -9.36 -17.17
CA ASP A 49 18.20 -9.27 -16.07
C ASP A 49 17.40 -8.96 -14.77
N ALA A 50 17.60 -9.75 -13.73
CA ALA A 50 16.87 -9.60 -12.49
C ALA A 50 17.08 -8.23 -11.81
N ARG A 51 18.22 -7.56 -12.07
CA ARG A 51 18.51 -6.22 -11.55
C ARG A 51 17.55 -5.16 -12.07
N ASP A 52 16.94 -5.38 -13.25
CA ASP A 52 15.93 -4.48 -13.82
C ASP A 52 14.56 -4.62 -13.13
N ALA A 53 14.31 -5.77 -12.48
CA ALA A 53 13.02 -6.11 -11.92
C ALA A 53 12.51 -5.04 -10.94
N ALA A 54 13.34 -4.60 -10.00
CA ALA A 54 12.94 -3.59 -9.00
C ALA A 54 12.48 -2.28 -9.66
N GLN A 55 13.15 -1.84 -10.73
CA GLN A 55 12.80 -0.64 -11.46
C GLN A 55 11.50 -0.80 -12.27
N ILE A 56 11.24 -2.01 -12.78
CA ILE A 56 10.04 -2.31 -13.56
C ILE A 56 8.84 -2.45 -12.63
N VAL A 57 8.95 -3.19 -11.52
CA VAL A 57 7.82 -3.41 -10.59
C VAL A 57 7.35 -2.11 -9.93
N MET A 58 8.20 -1.12 -9.73
CA MET A 58 7.78 0.19 -9.26
C MET A 58 6.70 0.82 -10.14
N ARG A 59 6.64 0.49 -11.43
CA ARG A 59 5.66 1.05 -12.39
C ARG A 59 4.32 0.35 -12.37
N MET A 60 4.17 -0.67 -11.51
CA MET A 60 2.88 -1.31 -11.31
C MET A 60 1.88 -0.37 -10.63
N CYS A 61 2.37 0.52 -9.77
CA CYS A 61 1.54 1.46 -9.04
C CYS A 61 2.22 2.82 -8.90
N GLY A 62 1.49 3.90 -9.22
CA GLY A 62 1.99 5.26 -9.08
C GLY A 62 2.08 5.76 -7.64
N ALA A 63 1.26 5.21 -6.74
CA ALA A 63 1.17 5.65 -5.35
C ALA A 63 1.96 4.76 -4.37
N CYS A 64 2.21 3.47 -4.71
CA CYS A 64 2.94 2.53 -3.85
C CYS A 64 4.26 2.03 -4.48
N HIS A 65 4.82 2.80 -5.40
CA HIS A 65 6.03 2.47 -6.15
C HIS A 65 7.23 2.15 -5.24
N VAL A 66 7.39 2.84 -4.12
CA VAL A 66 8.46 2.58 -3.16
C VAL A 66 8.34 1.18 -2.56
N ALA A 67 7.12 0.79 -2.16
CA ALA A 67 6.87 -0.52 -1.58
C ALA A 67 7.17 -1.65 -2.57
N HIS A 68 6.74 -1.52 -3.84
CA HIS A 68 7.05 -2.48 -4.89
C HIS A 68 8.56 -2.59 -5.15
N GLY A 69 9.25 -1.45 -5.27
CA GLY A 69 10.69 -1.43 -5.50
C GLY A 69 11.47 -2.08 -4.36
N ARG A 70 11.13 -1.72 -3.13
CA ARG A 70 11.77 -2.28 -1.94
C ARG A 70 11.52 -3.78 -1.82
N THR A 71 10.27 -4.23 -1.89
CA THR A 71 9.95 -5.65 -1.76
C THR A 71 10.53 -6.47 -2.91
N GLY A 72 10.59 -5.91 -4.13
CA GLY A 72 11.27 -6.55 -5.26
C GLY A 72 12.76 -6.73 -5.02
N LEU A 73 13.45 -5.72 -4.47
CA LEU A 73 14.86 -5.83 -4.07
C LEU A 73 15.05 -6.88 -2.96
N GLU A 74 14.23 -6.84 -1.91
CA GLU A 74 14.30 -7.77 -0.81
C GLU A 74 14.10 -9.24 -1.27
N ALA A 75 13.24 -9.47 -2.28
CA ALA A 75 13.08 -10.81 -2.87
C ALA A 75 14.36 -11.28 -3.58
N LEU A 76 15.04 -10.40 -4.32
CA LEU A 76 16.33 -10.71 -4.96
C LEU A 76 17.45 -10.87 -3.92
N GLU A 77 17.47 -10.03 -2.91
CA GLU A 77 18.43 -10.06 -1.80
C GLU A 77 18.33 -11.38 -1.01
N SER A 78 17.12 -11.94 -0.91
CA SER A 78 16.91 -13.25 -0.27
C SER A 78 17.56 -14.40 -1.04
N ILE A 79 17.66 -14.33 -2.38
CA ILE A 79 18.37 -15.32 -3.20
C ILE A 79 19.89 -15.18 -3.01
N ALA A 80 20.37 -13.95 -2.98
CA ALA A 80 21.80 -13.66 -2.86
C ALA A 80 22.35 -13.85 -1.44
N GLY A 81 21.49 -13.98 -0.43
CA GLY A 81 21.90 -13.93 0.99
C GLY A 81 22.55 -12.60 1.37
N ALA A 82 22.14 -11.49 0.73
CA ALA A 82 22.78 -10.20 0.88
C ALA A 82 22.55 -9.59 2.25
N THR A 83 23.60 -9.06 2.86
CA THR A 83 23.51 -8.25 4.09
C THR A 83 23.38 -6.78 3.72
N ILE A 84 22.32 -6.14 4.22
CA ILE A 84 22.04 -4.74 3.95
C ILE A 84 22.74 -3.86 4.99
N PRO A 85 23.58 -2.88 4.58
CA PRO A 85 24.19 -1.93 5.50
C PRO A 85 23.15 -1.21 6.37
N ASN A 86 23.45 -0.94 7.63
CA ASN A 86 22.52 -0.25 8.53
C ASN A 86 22.10 1.13 7.98
N GLN A 87 23.04 1.86 7.37
CA GLN A 87 22.77 3.12 6.71
C GLN A 87 21.69 2.98 5.62
N ALA A 88 21.81 1.96 4.76
CA ALA A 88 20.83 1.67 3.72
C ALA A 88 19.46 1.26 4.29
N ARG A 89 19.44 0.48 5.38
CA ARG A 89 18.21 0.10 6.09
C ARG A 89 17.46 1.35 6.56
N LEU A 90 18.15 2.27 7.23
CA LEU A 90 17.59 3.53 7.72
C LEU A 90 17.01 4.37 6.57
N LEU A 91 17.78 4.56 5.50
CA LEU A 91 17.35 5.32 4.33
C LEU A 91 16.13 4.70 3.64
N ARG A 92 16.12 3.37 3.47
CA ARG A 92 14.95 2.65 2.94
C ARG A 92 13.71 2.82 3.83
N ASN A 93 13.88 2.79 5.16
CA ASN A 93 12.79 3.03 6.09
C ASN A 93 12.25 4.46 5.99
N ILE A 94 13.12 5.47 5.92
CA ILE A 94 12.74 6.88 5.78
C ILE A 94 11.99 7.11 4.46
N ILE A 95 12.52 6.63 3.33
CA ILE A 95 11.89 6.75 2.00
C ILE A 95 10.50 6.09 2.00
N GLN A 96 10.38 4.90 2.55
CA GLN A 96 9.10 4.19 2.60
C GLN A 96 8.10 4.85 3.54
N ALA A 97 8.53 5.33 4.70
CA ALA A 97 7.66 6.04 5.64
C ALA A 97 7.14 7.34 5.04
N ALA A 98 7.97 8.12 4.35
CA ALA A 98 7.54 9.32 3.64
C ALA A 98 6.50 8.99 2.53
N ASN A 99 6.66 7.86 1.83
CA ASN A 99 5.65 7.39 0.86
C ASN A 99 4.33 6.97 1.53
N PHE A 100 4.37 6.38 2.71
CA PHE A 100 3.16 6.07 3.47
C PHE A 100 2.43 7.35 3.89
N ILE A 101 3.15 8.31 4.46
CA ILE A 101 2.57 9.58 4.91
C ILE A 101 1.91 10.30 3.72
N GLU A 102 2.63 10.50 2.60
CA GLU A 102 2.09 11.20 1.43
C GLU A 102 0.84 10.51 0.87
N SER A 103 0.84 9.17 0.85
CA SER A 103 -0.28 8.37 0.35
C SER A 103 -1.50 8.47 1.28
N HIS A 104 -1.32 8.50 2.59
CA HIS A 104 -2.42 8.70 3.54
C HIS A 104 -3.03 10.09 3.42
N LEU A 105 -2.18 11.12 3.27
CA LEU A 105 -2.64 12.50 3.06
C LEU A 105 -3.39 12.64 1.73
N LEU A 106 -2.85 12.05 0.64
CA LEU A 106 -3.54 12.02 -0.65
C LEU A 106 -4.91 11.36 -0.53
N HIS A 107 -4.96 10.18 0.11
CA HIS A 107 -6.20 9.42 0.23
C HIS A 107 -7.26 10.20 1.01
N PHE A 108 -6.90 10.79 2.14
CA PHE A 108 -7.85 11.52 2.97
C PHE A 108 -8.26 12.84 2.31
N TYR A 109 -7.30 13.75 2.04
CA TYR A 109 -7.60 15.12 1.65
C TYR A 109 -8.02 15.28 0.19
N ALA A 110 -7.48 14.46 -0.73
CA ALA A 110 -7.77 14.60 -2.15
C ALA A 110 -8.77 13.58 -2.69
N MET A 111 -8.89 12.40 -2.05
CA MET A 111 -9.77 11.34 -2.54
C MET A 111 -11.02 11.16 -1.67
N GLY A 112 -10.89 11.20 -0.36
CA GLY A 112 -12.01 10.98 0.57
C GLY A 112 -12.76 12.24 0.95
N LEU A 113 -12.05 13.30 1.35
CA LEU A 113 -12.66 14.54 1.82
C LEU A 113 -13.67 15.17 0.83
N PRO A 114 -13.47 15.08 -0.52
CA PRO A 114 -14.45 15.60 -1.48
C PRO A 114 -15.86 15.00 -1.39
N ASP A 115 -16.03 13.87 -0.71
CA ASP A 115 -17.36 13.30 -0.46
C ASP A 115 -18.10 13.99 0.70
N PHE A 116 -17.38 14.73 1.55
CA PHE A 116 -17.90 15.30 2.79
C PHE A 116 -17.89 16.84 2.79
N VAL A 117 -17.07 17.46 1.98
CA VAL A 117 -16.82 18.91 1.96
C VAL A 117 -16.92 19.44 0.54
N SER A 118 -17.69 20.53 0.38
CA SER A 118 -17.81 21.25 -0.88
C SER A 118 -16.65 22.20 -1.15
N GLU A 119 -16.45 22.58 -2.40
CA GLU A 119 -15.51 23.65 -2.80
C GLU A 119 -14.06 23.47 -2.33
N LEU A 120 -13.52 22.24 -2.42
CA LEU A 120 -12.14 21.97 -2.11
C LEU A 120 -11.17 22.64 -3.10
N PRO A 121 -9.95 23.01 -2.64
CA PRO A 121 -8.93 23.57 -3.51
C PRO A 121 -8.64 22.61 -4.68
N THR A 122 -8.56 23.16 -5.87
CA THR A 122 -8.27 22.40 -7.09
C THR A 122 -6.82 21.92 -7.06
N VAL A 123 -6.61 20.62 -7.19
CA VAL A 123 -5.28 20.03 -7.35
C VAL A 123 -5.05 19.75 -8.84
N GLY A 124 -4.29 20.60 -9.51
CA GLY A 124 -4.07 20.50 -10.96
C GLY A 124 -5.36 20.78 -11.77
N SER A 125 -5.64 19.96 -12.78
CA SER A 125 -6.85 20.07 -13.61
C SER A 125 -8.07 19.31 -13.06
N MET A 126 -7.99 18.75 -11.86
CA MET A 126 -9.13 18.07 -11.22
C MET A 126 -10.07 19.11 -10.63
N THR A 127 -11.07 19.48 -11.38
CA THR A 127 -12.24 20.18 -10.87
C THR A 127 -13.17 19.12 -10.29
N VAL A 128 -13.35 19.10 -8.98
CA VAL A 128 -14.42 18.30 -8.36
C VAL A 128 -15.71 19.04 -8.60
N THR A 129 -16.30 18.86 -9.76
CA THR A 129 -17.66 19.26 -10.07
C THR A 129 -18.59 18.14 -9.59
N ASP A 130 -19.59 18.52 -8.82
CA ASP A 130 -20.63 17.64 -8.29
C ASP A 130 -20.10 16.53 -7.33
N SER A 131 -19.64 16.95 -6.14
CA SER A 131 -19.51 16.03 -5.03
C SER A 131 -20.91 15.52 -4.69
N LEU A 132 -21.13 14.22 -4.86
CA LEU A 132 -22.20 13.53 -4.17
C LEU A 132 -21.84 13.62 -2.68
N LEU A 133 -22.33 14.66 -2.03
CA LEU A 133 -22.08 14.84 -0.60
C LEU A 133 -22.57 13.59 0.12
N ALA A 134 -21.75 13.10 1.05
CA ALA A 134 -22.09 11.94 1.86
C ALA A 134 -23.44 12.12 2.52
N VAL A 135 -24.24 11.08 2.46
CA VAL A 135 -25.58 11.06 3.06
C VAL A 135 -25.45 10.78 4.57
N GLY A 136 -26.34 11.36 5.36
CA GLY A 136 -26.41 11.07 6.80
C GLY A 136 -25.62 12.01 7.69
N ARG A 137 -25.43 13.26 7.27
CA ARG A 137 -24.87 14.31 8.15
C ARG A 137 -25.86 14.62 9.25
N GLU A 138 -25.43 14.46 10.51
CA GLU A 138 -26.26 14.68 11.70
C GLU A 138 -25.80 15.92 12.49
N GLY A 139 -24.53 16.35 12.32
CA GLY A 139 -23.94 17.45 13.09
C GLY A 139 -23.59 18.69 12.25
N SER A 140 -23.26 19.78 12.92
CA SER A 140 -22.61 20.93 12.27
C SER A 140 -21.18 20.59 11.94
N LEU A 141 -20.72 21.05 10.77
CA LEU A 141 -19.36 20.87 10.30
C LEU A 141 -18.82 22.22 9.80
N ASP A 142 -17.76 22.70 10.40
CA ASP A 142 -17.03 23.85 9.85
C ASP A 142 -16.14 23.37 8.71
N GLU A 143 -16.65 23.46 7.49
CA GLU A 143 -15.96 23.04 6.29
C GLU A 143 -14.76 23.93 5.96
N SER A 144 -14.69 25.18 6.48
CA SER A 144 -13.60 26.11 6.19
C SER A 144 -12.27 25.58 6.73
N VAL A 145 -12.26 25.04 7.95
CA VAL A 145 -11.08 24.42 8.57
C VAL A 145 -10.57 23.26 7.72
N LEU A 146 -11.46 22.39 7.28
CA LEU A 146 -11.11 21.22 6.46
C LEU A 146 -10.57 21.63 5.08
N ARG A 147 -11.11 22.69 4.48
CA ARG A 147 -10.58 23.27 3.23
C ARG A 147 -9.16 23.82 3.39
N ASP A 148 -8.92 24.54 4.48
CA ASP A 148 -7.60 25.09 4.79
C ASP A 148 -6.58 23.98 5.05
N HIS A 149 -6.97 22.94 5.80
CA HIS A 149 -6.12 21.79 6.04
C HIS A 149 -5.86 20.97 4.76
N ALA A 150 -6.84 20.85 3.86
CA ALA A 150 -6.64 20.22 2.56
C ALA A 150 -5.59 20.95 1.70
N ALA A 151 -5.62 22.29 1.71
CA ALA A 151 -4.61 23.10 1.02
C ALA A 151 -3.20 22.92 1.63
N GLN A 152 -3.12 22.86 2.95
CA GLN A 152 -1.87 22.57 3.65
C GLN A 152 -1.37 21.15 3.35
N ALA A 153 -2.25 20.14 3.38
CA ALA A 153 -1.90 18.75 3.12
C ALA A 153 -1.24 18.55 1.75
N ILE A 154 -1.64 19.31 0.72
CA ILE A 154 -0.97 19.32 -0.59
C ILE A 154 0.49 19.76 -0.46
N SER A 155 0.76 20.78 0.34
CA SER A 155 2.12 21.28 0.58
C SER A 155 2.96 20.28 1.37
N ILE A 156 2.36 19.63 2.37
CA ILE A 156 3.03 18.57 3.15
C ILE A 156 3.31 17.33 2.28
N ARG A 157 2.37 16.95 1.42
CA ARG A 157 2.60 15.89 0.44
C ARG A 157 3.78 16.21 -0.49
N ARG A 158 3.90 17.47 -0.92
CA ARG A 158 5.06 17.93 -1.68
C ARG A 158 6.36 17.80 -0.89
N ALA A 159 6.36 18.13 0.41
CA ALA A 159 7.52 17.96 1.28
C ALA A 159 7.94 16.48 1.41
N CYS A 160 6.97 15.55 1.52
CA CYS A 160 7.26 14.12 1.47
C CYS A 160 7.90 13.71 0.13
N TYR A 161 7.42 14.24 -0.99
CA TYR A 161 7.98 13.98 -2.31
C TYR A 161 9.41 14.50 -2.43
N GLU A 162 9.68 15.70 -1.94
CA GLU A 162 11.02 16.28 -1.93
C GLU A 162 11.98 15.43 -1.09
N LEU A 163 11.56 14.99 0.09
CA LEU A 163 12.32 14.08 0.93
C LEU A 163 12.66 12.78 0.20
N ILE A 164 11.67 12.13 -0.44
CA ILE A 164 11.89 10.91 -1.21
C ILE A 164 12.84 11.16 -2.38
N ALA A 165 12.72 12.31 -3.08
CA ALA A 165 13.59 12.65 -4.20
C ALA A 165 15.03 12.87 -3.75
N LEU A 166 15.25 13.55 -2.64
CA LEU A 166 16.58 13.80 -2.07
C LEU A 166 17.29 12.50 -1.69
N LEU A 167 16.57 11.56 -1.07
CA LEU A 167 17.13 10.29 -0.61
C LEU A 167 17.03 9.15 -1.63
N GLY A 168 16.16 9.25 -2.61
CA GLY A 168 15.91 8.22 -3.62
C GLY A 168 16.32 8.62 -5.03
N GLY A 169 16.83 9.85 -5.22
CA GLY A 169 17.29 10.38 -6.49
C GLY A 169 16.19 10.97 -7.35
N LYS A 170 14.96 10.49 -7.24
CA LYS A 170 13.77 11.03 -7.92
C LYS A 170 12.48 10.51 -7.31
N ILE A 171 11.36 11.13 -7.68
CA ILE A 171 10.01 10.64 -7.46
C ILE A 171 9.12 10.94 -8.70
N PRO A 172 8.18 10.07 -9.08
CA PRO A 172 8.00 8.72 -8.59
C PRO A 172 9.13 7.78 -9.04
N HIS A 173 9.10 6.54 -8.53
CA HIS A 173 10.02 5.46 -8.89
C HIS A 173 11.49 5.78 -8.53
N PRO A 174 11.84 5.86 -7.23
CA PRO A 174 13.17 6.23 -6.78
C PRO A 174 14.23 5.26 -7.31
N SER A 175 15.15 5.79 -8.14
CA SER A 175 16.21 5.01 -8.76
C SER A 175 17.38 4.73 -7.82
N GLY A 176 17.43 5.43 -6.69
CA GLY A 176 18.46 5.26 -5.66
C GLY A 176 18.26 4.03 -4.77
N LEU A 177 17.15 3.33 -4.87
CA LEU A 177 16.98 2.01 -4.26
C LEU A 177 17.64 0.97 -5.16
N ILE A 178 18.69 0.34 -4.68
CA ILE A 178 19.50 -0.65 -5.43
C ILE A 178 19.64 -1.96 -4.66
N LEU A 179 19.99 -3.01 -5.37
CA LEU A 179 20.27 -4.31 -4.78
C LEU A 179 21.42 -4.20 -3.76
N GLY A 180 21.15 -4.64 -2.54
CA GLY A 180 22.12 -4.58 -1.44
C GLY A 180 22.18 -3.23 -0.69
N GLY A 181 21.48 -2.18 -1.16
CA GLY A 181 21.59 -0.88 -0.47
C GLY A 181 20.83 0.26 -1.10
N THR A 182 21.41 1.45 -1.00
CA THR A 182 20.97 2.67 -1.69
C THR A 182 22.17 3.42 -2.29
N THR A 183 21.92 4.30 -3.27
CA THR A 183 22.99 5.07 -3.92
C THR A 183 23.29 6.39 -3.23
N VAL A 184 22.54 6.76 -2.20
CA VAL A 184 22.70 8.08 -1.58
C VAL A 184 23.91 8.11 -0.66
N PHE A 185 24.65 9.21 -0.76
CA PHE A 185 25.71 9.58 0.16
C PHE A 185 25.22 10.77 0.98
N VAL A 186 25.05 10.58 2.28
CA VAL A 186 24.43 11.58 3.15
C VAL A 186 25.49 12.59 3.58
N THR A 187 25.52 13.74 2.91
CA THR A 187 26.34 14.89 3.33
C THR A 187 25.63 15.66 4.44
N LYS A 188 26.34 16.55 5.14
CA LYS A 188 25.74 17.44 6.16
C LYS A 188 24.62 18.31 5.60
N ASP A 189 24.81 18.88 4.40
CA ASP A 189 23.80 19.74 3.76
C ASP A 189 22.53 18.97 3.39
N LEU A 190 22.70 17.73 2.90
CA LEU A 190 21.59 16.84 2.60
C LEU A 190 20.83 16.47 3.88
N PHE A 191 21.56 16.12 4.94
CA PHE A 191 20.97 15.81 6.24
C PHE A 191 20.13 16.98 6.78
N ASP A 192 20.66 18.20 6.77
CA ASP A 192 19.96 19.40 7.26
C ASP A 192 18.70 19.69 6.43
N SER A 193 18.78 19.48 5.12
CA SER A 193 17.62 19.62 4.22
C SER A 193 16.52 18.62 4.53
N VAL A 194 16.88 17.35 4.73
CA VAL A 194 15.94 16.27 5.08
C VAL A 194 15.34 16.50 6.47
N GLN A 195 16.14 16.95 7.44
CA GLN A 195 15.66 17.26 8.78
C GLN A 195 14.60 18.37 8.76
N LYS A 196 14.81 19.43 8.02
CA LYS A 196 13.85 20.53 7.86
C LYS A 196 12.53 20.06 7.23
N LEU A 197 12.60 19.19 6.22
CA LEU A 197 11.40 18.59 5.63
C LEU A 197 10.65 17.71 6.65
N CYS A 198 11.39 16.92 7.43
CA CYS A 198 10.82 16.09 8.49
C CYS A 198 10.09 16.94 9.55
N GLU A 199 10.67 18.05 10.01
CA GLU A 199 10.06 18.98 10.94
C GLU A 199 8.75 19.56 10.36
N THR A 200 8.76 19.95 9.08
CA THR A 200 7.58 20.46 8.36
C THR A 200 6.47 19.39 8.28
N ILE A 201 6.81 18.17 7.93
CA ILE A 201 5.86 17.03 7.84
C ILE A 201 5.29 16.73 9.23
N THR A 202 6.13 16.64 10.25
CA THR A 202 5.73 16.33 11.61
C THR A 202 4.83 17.43 12.20
N GLY A 203 5.10 18.70 11.91
CA GLY A 203 4.27 19.82 12.33
C GLY A 203 2.80 19.69 11.92
N PHE A 204 2.54 19.14 10.73
CA PHE A 204 1.19 18.88 10.25
C PHE A 204 0.63 17.54 10.75
N THR A 205 1.40 16.47 10.64
CA THR A 205 0.91 15.11 10.89
C THR A 205 0.73 14.78 12.37
N SER A 206 1.28 15.61 13.27
CA SER A 206 1.22 15.38 14.72
C SER A 206 -0.19 15.37 15.31
N SER A 207 -1.13 16.11 14.71
CA SER A 207 -2.49 16.23 15.24
C SER A 207 -3.56 16.57 14.20
N ILE A 208 -3.21 17.25 13.11
CA ILE A 208 -4.21 17.81 12.18
C ILE A 208 -5.03 16.72 11.50
N PRO A 209 -4.45 15.65 10.89
CA PRO A 209 -5.25 14.62 10.23
C PRO A 209 -6.14 13.82 11.19
N GLU A 210 -5.68 13.56 12.41
CA GLU A 210 -6.52 12.88 13.42
C GLU A 210 -7.70 13.75 13.83
N GLY A 211 -7.47 15.07 14.07
CA GLY A 211 -8.53 16.02 14.38
C GLY A 211 -9.58 16.13 13.27
N ASP A 212 -9.16 16.18 12.01
CA ASP A 212 -10.05 16.28 10.86
C ASP A 212 -10.92 15.04 10.68
N VAL A 213 -10.36 13.85 10.93
CA VAL A 213 -11.12 12.60 10.92
C VAL A 213 -12.19 12.61 12.01
N GLU A 214 -11.87 13.09 13.22
CA GLU A 214 -12.86 13.16 14.32
C GLU A 214 -13.96 14.21 14.06
N LEU A 215 -13.63 15.33 13.42
CA LEU A 215 -14.66 16.29 12.98
C LEU A 215 -15.67 15.65 12.03
N LEU A 216 -15.18 14.89 11.03
CA LEU A 216 -16.04 14.16 10.09
C LEU A 216 -16.80 13.02 10.78
N ALA A 217 -16.14 12.25 11.64
CA ALA A 217 -16.78 11.14 12.35
C ALA A 217 -17.92 11.63 13.23
N THR A 218 -17.77 12.79 13.87
CA THR A 218 -18.81 13.44 14.65
C THR A 218 -19.97 13.93 13.76
N ALA A 219 -19.68 14.46 12.58
CA ALA A 219 -20.70 14.95 11.65
C ALA A 219 -21.43 13.81 10.91
N TYR A 220 -20.80 12.64 10.75
CA TYR A 220 -21.33 11.48 10.01
C TYR A 220 -21.18 10.18 10.82
N PRO A 221 -21.87 10.04 11.98
CA PRO A 221 -21.67 8.91 12.89
C PRO A 221 -22.09 7.57 12.30
N THR A 222 -23.00 7.53 11.33
CA THR A 222 -23.45 6.30 10.67
C THR A 222 -22.32 5.56 9.93
N TYR A 223 -21.23 6.25 9.59
CA TYR A 223 -20.07 5.65 8.92
C TYR A 223 -19.13 4.90 9.88
N GLU A 224 -19.39 4.89 11.18
CA GLU A 224 -18.61 4.10 12.15
C GLU A 224 -18.66 2.59 11.84
N SER A 225 -19.84 2.06 11.55
CA SER A 225 -20.04 0.64 11.22
C SER A 225 -20.16 0.36 9.73
N LEU A 226 -20.29 1.39 8.90
CA LEU A 226 -20.43 1.22 7.46
C LEU A 226 -19.13 0.63 6.87
N GLY A 227 -19.26 -0.44 6.07
CA GLY A 227 -18.13 -1.09 5.43
C GLY A 227 -17.36 -2.07 6.32
N GLU A 228 -17.91 -2.50 7.44
CA GLU A 228 -17.37 -3.65 8.17
C GLU A 228 -17.47 -4.92 7.32
N THR A 229 -16.35 -5.62 7.14
CA THR A 229 -16.27 -6.72 6.18
C THR A 229 -16.54 -8.09 6.78
N GLY A 230 -16.41 -8.23 8.10
CA GLY A 230 -16.45 -9.54 8.79
C GLY A 230 -15.27 -10.45 8.42
N CYS A 231 -14.28 -9.96 7.69
CA CYS A 231 -13.05 -10.68 7.40
C CYS A 231 -12.02 -10.55 8.55
N GLY A 232 -11.06 -11.47 8.59
CA GLY A 232 -9.87 -11.29 9.42
C GLY A 232 -8.96 -10.19 8.87
N HIS A 233 -7.94 -9.82 9.65
CA HIS A 233 -6.98 -8.78 9.33
C HIS A 233 -5.56 -9.36 9.26
N LEU A 234 -4.76 -8.95 8.26
CA LEU A 234 -3.41 -9.43 8.03
C LEU A 234 -2.44 -8.26 7.89
N ALA A 235 -1.25 -8.40 8.46
CA ALA A 235 -0.11 -7.53 8.25
C ALA A 235 1.16 -8.36 8.00
N HIS A 236 1.95 -7.97 7.01
CA HIS A 236 3.24 -8.59 6.73
C HIS A 236 4.38 -8.08 7.60
N GLY A 237 4.16 -6.93 8.25
CA GLY A 237 5.19 -6.22 9.01
C GLY A 237 6.10 -5.36 8.14
N CYS A 238 6.58 -4.26 8.69
CA CYS A 238 7.45 -3.33 7.97
C CYS A 238 8.33 -2.49 8.91
N PHE A 239 9.27 -1.76 8.30
CA PHE A 239 10.24 -0.91 8.99
C PHE A 239 11.12 -1.68 9.98
N PRO A 240 12.00 -2.59 9.48
CA PRO A 240 12.84 -3.40 10.36
C PRO A 240 13.86 -2.54 11.12
N ASP A 241 14.12 -2.92 12.37
CA ASP A 241 15.23 -2.43 13.16
C ASP A 241 16.57 -3.07 12.72
N ARG A 242 17.67 -2.77 13.43
CA ARG A 242 18.99 -3.33 13.13
C ARG A 242 19.05 -4.86 13.29
N ALA A 243 18.19 -5.44 14.11
CA ALA A 243 18.09 -6.89 14.31
C ALA A 243 17.12 -7.56 13.32
N GLY A 244 16.46 -6.79 12.46
CA GLY A 244 15.46 -7.27 11.50
C GLY A 244 14.04 -7.35 12.05
N ASN A 245 13.80 -6.92 13.31
CA ASN A 245 12.45 -6.94 13.87
C ASN A 245 11.64 -5.79 13.27
N PRO A 246 10.45 -6.05 12.75
CA PRO A 246 9.62 -5.00 12.16
C PRO A 246 9.02 -4.10 13.25
N MET A 247 9.10 -2.77 13.09
CA MET A 247 8.46 -1.79 13.96
C MET A 247 6.93 -1.99 13.97
N MET A 248 6.34 -2.18 12.82
CA MET A 248 4.95 -2.65 12.69
C MET A 248 4.97 -4.17 12.54
N LYS A 249 4.36 -4.87 13.49
CA LYS A 249 4.48 -6.33 13.63
C LYS A 249 3.82 -7.08 12.47
N LYS A 250 4.38 -8.24 12.16
CA LYS A 250 3.79 -9.28 11.32
C LYS A 250 2.77 -10.09 12.13
N GLY A 251 1.65 -10.45 11.53
CA GLY A 251 0.66 -11.35 12.12
C GLY A 251 -0.69 -11.28 11.42
N PHE A 252 -1.61 -12.11 11.87
CA PHE A 252 -2.99 -12.01 11.45
C PHE A 252 -3.95 -12.14 12.64
N LEU A 253 -5.10 -11.51 12.51
CA LEU A 253 -6.23 -11.59 13.43
C LEU A 253 -7.38 -12.24 12.67
N ALA A 254 -7.77 -13.47 13.04
CA ALA A 254 -8.92 -14.10 12.42
C ALA A 254 -10.21 -13.32 12.73
N ALA A 255 -11.24 -13.47 11.89
CA ALA A 255 -12.47 -12.69 12.02
C ALA A 255 -13.17 -12.86 13.39
N ASP A 256 -13.05 -14.03 13.95
CA ASP A 256 -13.66 -14.48 15.21
C ASP A 256 -12.69 -14.52 16.42
N SER A 257 -11.47 -13.97 16.24
CA SER A 257 -10.42 -14.01 17.25
C SER A 257 -10.06 -12.61 17.76
N ALA A 258 -9.72 -12.53 19.04
CA ALA A 258 -9.06 -11.36 19.63
C ALA A 258 -7.54 -11.54 19.75
N THR A 259 -7.00 -12.71 19.37
CA THR A 259 -5.57 -13.01 19.50
C THR A 259 -4.90 -12.96 18.15
N VAL A 260 -3.81 -12.19 18.09
CA VAL A 260 -2.94 -12.13 16.91
C VAL A 260 -2.11 -13.42 16.84
N ALA A 261 -2.17 -14.08 15.69
CA ALA A 261 -1.41 -15.28 15.39
C ALA A 261 -0.30 -15.00 14.37
N SER A 262 0.75 -15.83 14.41
CA SER A 262 1.76 -15.92 13.34
C SER A 262 1.29 -16.89 12.25
N TRP A 263 1.91 -16.83 11.07
CA TRP A 263 1.58 -17.67 9.92
C TRP A 263 2.83 -17.95 9.07
N ASP A 264 2.78 -19.04 8.32
CA ASP A 264 3.81 -19.46 7.38
C ASP A 264 3.54 -18.97 5.95
N ASP A 265 4.62 -18.83 5.17
CA ASP A 265 4.55 -18.37 3.78
C ASP A 265 3.88 -19.37 2.86
N VAL A 266 3.97 -20.65 3.19
CA VAL A 266 3.35 -21.75 2.45
C VAL A 266 1.82 -21.72 2.48
N GLU A 267 1.23 -20.98 3.40
CA GLU A 267 -0.22 -20.83 3.52
C GLU A 267 -0.81 -19.79 2.54
N ILE A 268 0.04 -19.00 1.87
CA ILE A 268 -0.43 -18.02 0.88
C ILE A 268 -0.63 -18.73 -0.46
N THR A 269 -1.84 -18.56 -1.02
CA THR A 269 -2.20 -19.03 -2.35
C THR A 269 -2.94 -17.95 -3.13
N GLU A 270 -3.01 -18.08 -4.45
CA GLU A 270 -3.79 -17.20 -5.33
C GLU A 270 -5.00 -17.95 -5.88
N SER A 271 -6.19 -17.43 -5.67
CA SER A 271 -7.38 -17.93 -6.35
C SER A 271 -7.51 -17.29 -7.73
N THR A 272 -7.53 -18.11 -8.76
CA THR A 272 -7.74 -17.70 -10.16
C THR A 272 -9.11 -18.12 -10.68
N ALA A 273 -9.97 -18.67 -9.82
CA ALA A 273 -11.27 -19.24 -10.22
C ALA A 273 -12.15 -18.24 -10.99
N SER A 274 -12.16 -16.96 -10.56
CA SER A 274 -12.91 -15.88 -11.22
C SER A 274 -12.02 -14.97 -12.09
N SER A 275 -10.73 -15.28 -12.21
CA SER A 275 -9.78 -14.49 -12.97
C SER A 275 -9.77 -14.90 -14.44
N LYS A 276 -9.64 -13.90 -15.32
CA LYS A 276 -9.39 -14.07 -16.77
C LYS A 276 -7.92 -14.44 -17.05
N LEU A 277 -7.26 -15.07 -16.10
CA LEU A 277 -5.90 -15.58 -16.24
C LEU A 277 -5.93 -17.11 -16.26
N ALA A 278 -5.02 -17.70 -17.02
CA ALA A 278 -4.87 -19.15 -17.14
C ALA A 278 -4.38 -19.79 -15.83
N GLY A 279 -4.38 -21.12 -15.79
CA GLY A 279 -3.82 -21.91 -14.69
C GLY A 279 -4.85 -22.46 -13.71
N PRO A 280 -4.40 -23.39 -12.85
CA PRO A 280 -5.25 -24.00 -11.83
C PRO A 280 -5.58 -23.00 -10.72
N SER A 281 -6.56 -23.35 -9.88
CA SER A 281 -6.95 -22.58 -8.70
C SER A 281 -7.16 -23.53 -7.52
N PRO A 282 -6.53 -23.32 -6.37
CA PRO A 282 -5.56 -22.25 -6.07
C PRO A 282 -4.17 -22.49 -6.69
N LEU A 283 -3.40 -21.41 -6.83
CA LEU A 283 -1.99 -21.42 -7.26
C LEU A 283 -1.07 -21.12 -6.08
N ALA A 284 0.06 -21.82 -6.00
CA ALA A 284 1.17 -21.38 -5.16
C ALA A 284 1.91 -20.23 -5.86
N PRO A 285 2.44 -19.22 -5.11
CA PRO A 285 3.07 -18.04 -5.71
C PRO A 285 4.22 -18.36 -6.68
N PHE A 286 5.10 -19.30 -6.35
CA PHE A 286 6.21 -19.71 -7.22
C PHE A 286 5.78 -20.47 -8.49
N SER A 287 4.54 -20.93 -8.54
CA SER A 287 3.98 -21.65 -9.70
C SER A 287 3.03 -20.77 -10.52
N GLY A 288 3.03 -19.48 -10.26
CA GLY A 288 2.12 -18.53 -10.87
C GLY A 288 2.30 -18.43 -12.39
N VAL A 289 1.20 -18.54 -13.11
CA VAL A 289 1.11 -18.24 -14.54
C VAL A 289 0.25 -16.99 -14.69
N THR A 290 0.72 -16.01 -15.44
CA THR A 290 0.01 -14.76 -15.68
C THR A 290 -0.23 -14.57 -17.18
N GLU A 291 -0.97 -15.50 -17.75
CA GLU A 291 -1.38 -15.46 -19.16
C GLU A 291 -2.89 -15.22 -19.24
N PRO A 292 -3.37 -14.23 -20.04
CA PRO A 292 -4.78 -14.02 -20.24
C PRO A 292 -5.48 -15.23 -20.88
N ASP A 293 -6.61 -15.62 -20.29
CA ASP A 293 -7.51 -16.63 -20.85
C ASP A 293 -8.94 -16.05 -20.90
N LEU A 294 -9.30 -15.47 -22.03
CA LEU A 294 -10.60 -14.87 -22.26
C LEU A 294 -11.70 -15.90 -22.54
N SER A 295 -11.36 -17.18 -22.68
CA SER A 295 -12.32 -18.26 -22.91
C SER A 295 -13.06 -18.69 -21.63
N LYS A 296 -12.56 -18.31 -20.46
CA LYS A 296 -13.19 -18.59 -19.16
C LYS A 296 -14.51 -17.82 -19.01
N SER A 297 -15.62 -18.46 -19.31
CA SER A 297 -16.96 -17.85 -19.33
C SER A 297 -17.44 -17.32 -17.96
N SER A 298 -16.97 -17.90 -16.86
CA SER A 298 -17.30 -17.49 -15.49
C SER A 298 -16.37 -16.40 -14.93
N ALA A 299 -15.29 -16.07 -15.62
CA ALA A 299 -14.31 -15.11 -15.17
C ALA A 299 -14.77 -13.65 -15.43
N TYR A 300 -14.61 -12.78 -14.44
CA TYR A 300 -15.06 -11.39 -14.53
C TYR A 300 -13.96 -10.37 -14.15
N THR A 301 -12.81 -10.80 -13.67
CA THR A 301 -11.72 -9.94 -13.22
C THR A 301 -10.38 -10.36 -13.81
N PHE A 302 -9.42 -9.45 -13.94
CA PHE A 302 -8.01 -9.78 -14.21
C PHE A 302 -7.18 -9.96 -12.93
N ALA A 303 -7.75 -9.69 -11.76
CA ALA A 303 -7.05 -9.89 -10.51
C ALA A 303 -7.02 -11.37 -10.13
N LYS A 304 -5.84 -11.84 -9.68
CA LYS A 304 -5.72 -13.04 -8.88
C LYS A 304 -6.08 -12.67 -7.45
N ALA A 305 -6.77 -13.54 -6.73
CA ALA A 305 -7.20 -13.22 -5.37
C ALA A 305 -6.34 -13.97 -4.32
N PRO A 306 -5.40 -13.29 -3.64
CA PRO A 306 -4.59 -13.90 -2.60
C PRO A 306 -5.45 -14.39 -1.44
N ARG A 307 -5.01 -15.51 -0.85
CA ARG A 307 -5.68 -16.15 0.28
C ARG A 307 -4.63 -16.64 1.28
N LEU A 308 -4.89 -16.43 2.56
CA LEU A 308 -4.14 -17.07 3.64
C LEU A 308 -4.97 -18.27 4.15
N ALA A 309 -4.41 -19.48 4.07
CA ALA A 309 -5.13 -20.71 4.38
C ALA A 309 -6.52 -20.79 3.70
N GLY A 310 -6.61 -20.38 2.44
CA GLY A 310 -7.83 -20.37 1.65
C GLY A 310 -8.85 -19.26 1.98
N LYS A 311 -8.58 -18.39 2.96
CA LYS A 311 -9.48 -17.33 3.43
C LYS A 311 -9.05 -15.94 2.97
N PRO A 312 -9.98 -15.01 2.70
CA PRO A 312 -9.69 -13.61 2.49
C PRO A 312 -9.38 -12.90 3.82
N PHE A 313 -8.49 -11.92 3.77
CA PHE A 313 -8.17 -11.04 4.90
C PHE A 313 -8.16 -9.58 4.44
N GLU A 314 -8.62 -8.69 5.31
CA GLU A 314 -8.42 -7.26 5.15
C GLU A 314 -6.96 -6.90 5.49
N VAL A 315 -6.37 -5.96 4.76
CA VAL A 315 -5.01 -5.48 4.94
C VAL A 315 -5.00 -3.93 4.95
N GLY A 316 -3.87 -3.31 5.23
CA GLY A 316 -3.72 -1.86 5.25
C GLY A 316 -3.59 -1.28 6.66
N ALA A 317 -3.72 0.04 6.79
CA ALA A 317 -3.45 0.74 8.04
C ALA A 317 -4.27 0.22 9.22
N LEU A 318 -5.58 -0.05 9.03
CA LEU A 318 -6.42 -0.62 10.07
C LEU A 318 -5.93 -2.02 10.48
N SER A 319 -5.60 -2.87 9.52
CA SER A 319 -5.10 -4.23 9.82
C SER A 319 -3.76 -4.18 10.54
N ARG A 320 -2.84 -3.32 10.12
CA ARG A 320 -1.58 -3.09 10.85
C ARG A 320 -1.83 -2.60 12.28
N ALA A 321 -2.75 -1.64 12.46
CA ALA A 321 -3.11 -1.14 13.78
C ALA A 321 -3.67 -2.26 14.70
N LEU A 322 -4.58 -3.09 14.17
CA LEU A 322 -5.17 -4.22 14.91
C LEU A 322 -4.12 -5.28 15.29
N VAL A 323 -3.24 -5.64 14.35
CA VAL A 323 -2.12 -6.58 14.61
C VAL A 323 -1.14 -6.01 15.64
N ASN A 324 -1.03 -4.68 15.75
CA ASN A 324 -0.23 -4.00 16.75
C ASN A 324 -0.98 -3.66 18.05
N GLY A 325 -2.19 -4.19 18.25
CA GLY A 325 -2.91 -4.12 19.51
C GLY A 325 -3.97 -3.02 19.62
N SER A 326 -4.30 -2.32 18.53
CA SER A 326 -5.44 -1.40 18.50
C SER A 326 -6.76 -2.18 18.62
N THR A 327 -7.73 -1.64 19.36
CA THR A 327 -9.01 -2.27 19.61
C THR A 327 -10.17 -1.27 19.41
N PRO A 328 -10.42 -0.79 18.18
CA PRO A 328 -11.51 0.13 17.92
C PRO A 328 -12.86 -0.59 18.15
N ALA A 329 -13.88 0.17 18.58
CA ALA A 329 -15.22 -0.34 18.80
C ALA A 329 -15.87 -0.84 17.50
N HIS A 330 -15.60 -0.16 16.40
CA HIS A 330 -16.07 -0.47 15.06
C HIS A 330 -14.88 -0.58 14.09
N ARG A 331 -15.07 -1.31 12.98
CA ARG A 331 -14.06 -1.51 11.93
C ARG A 331 -14.53 -0.94 10.58
N GLY A 332 -15.41 0.04 10.63
CA GLY A 332 -15.98 0.69 9.46
C GLY A 332 -15.08 1.76 8.84
N VAL A 333 -15.69 2.70 8.14
CA VAL A 333 -15.00 3.77 7.39
C VAL A 333 -14.10 4.59 8.30
N TRP A 334 -14.63 5.09 9.45
CA TRP A 334 -13.85 5.97 10.31
C TRP A 334 -12.69 5.27 10.99
N ALA A 335 -12.80 3.99 11.33
CA ALA A 335 -11.68 3.22 11.86
C ALA A 335 -10.51 3.16 10.88
N ARG A 336 -10.79 3.04 9.56
CA ARG A 336 -9.74 3.06 8.51
C ARG A 336 -9.10 4.43 8.36
N TYR A 337 -9.87 5.52 8.43
CA TYR A 337 -9.32 6.87 8.37
C TYR A 337 -8.51 7.20 9.62
N ARG A 338 -8.99 6.88 10.83
CA ARG A 338 -8.24 7.02 12.09
C ARG A 338 -6.91 6.26 12.04
N ALA A 339 -6.92 5.02 11.56
CA ALA A 339 -5.70 4.23 11.44
C ALA A 339 -4.68 4.87 10.50
N ARG A 340 -5.11 5.43 9.35
CA ARG A 340 -4.23 6.13 8.42
C ARG A 340 -3.66 7.41 9.02
N ALA A 341 -4.46 8.20 9.71
CA ALA A 341 -4.02 9.43 10.36
C ALA A 341 -3.01 9.13 11.49
N ALA A 342 -3.32 8.15 12.35
CA ALA A 342 -2.42 7.71 13.41
C ALA A 342 -1.10 7.12 12.86
N GLU A 343 -1.15 6.37 11.76
CA GLU A 343 0.02 5.83 11.09
C GLU A 343 0.90 6.95 10.51
N ALA A 344 0.31 7.98 9.90
CA ALA A 344 1.05 9.14 9.41
C ALA A 344 1.80 9.86 10.56
N ARG A 345 1.15 10.05 11.71
CA ARG A 345 1.77 10.61 12.92
C ARG A 345 2.89 9.73 13.45
N LEU A 346 2.64 8.42 13.56
CA LEU A 346 3.64 7.46 14.03
C LEU A 346 4.89 7.46 13.15
N LEU A 347 4.70 7.47 11.83
CA LEU A 347 5.79 7.40 10.87
C LEU A 347 6.59 8.69 10.79
N SER A 348 5.98 9.86 10.92
CA SER A 348 6.72 11.12 10.97
C SER A 348 7.64 11.19 12.22
N ALA A 349 7.16 10.73 13.37
CA ALA A 349 7.97 10.61 14.57
C ALA A 349 9.10 9.55 14.40
N ALA A 350 8.81 8.44 13.72
CA ALA A 350 9.82 7.40 13.44
C ALA A 350 10.92 7.92 12.49
N ILE A 351 10.57 8.71 11.45
CA ILE A 351 11.57 9.35 10.58
C ILE A 351 12.51 10.23 11.41
N ALA A 352 11.97 11.05 12.31
CA ALA A 352 12.78 11.91 13.18
C ALA A 352 13.77 11.08 14.03
N THR A 353 13.33 9.93 14.55
CA THR A 353 14.20 9.00 15.30
C THR A 353 15.28 8.40 14.40
N TRP A 354 14.93 7.88 13.22
CA TRP A 354 15.90 7.28 12.30
C TRP A 354 16.91 8.28 11.76
N LEU A 355 16.57 9.56 11.63
CA LEU A 355 17.51 10.61 11.28
C LEU A 355 18.62 10.74 12.33
N THR A 356 18.34 10.57 13.62
CA THR A 356 19.37 10.62 14.66
C THR A 356 20.35 9.44 14.61
N GLU A 357 19.98 8.35 13.95
CA GLU A 357 20.81 7.16 13.77
C GLU A 357 21.64 7.20 12.48
N LEU A 358 21.34 8.13 11.54
CA LEU A 358 22.10 8.26 10.30
C LEU A 358 23.48 8.82 10.54
N GLU A 359 24.46 8.22 9.91
CA GLU A 359 25.83 8.68 9.89
C GLU A 359 26.09 9.57 8.67
N ILE A 360 26.75 10.71 8.88
CA ILE A 360 27.12 11.65 7.81
C ILE A 360 28.43 11.15 7.17
N ASP A 361 28.55 11.32 5.85
CA ASP A 361 29.69 10.94 5.05
C ASP A 361 30.00 9.43 5.05
N VAL A 362 28.97 8.61 5.27
CA VAL A 362 29.05 7.15 5.19
C VAL A 362 28.28 6.63 3.97
N MET A 363 28.89 5.69 3.27
CA MET A 363 28.28 5.03 2.11
C MET A 363 27.11 4.13 2.55
N SER A 364 26.06 4.13 1.76
CA SER A 364 24.87 3.29 1.93
C SER A 364 24.74 2.20 0.84
N ALA A 365 25.62 2.20 -0.13
CA ALA A 365 25.77 1.12 -1.10
C ALA A 365 26.55 -0.05 -0.49
N PRO A 366 26.38 -1.29 -0.98
CA PRO A 366 27.19 -2.42 -0.56
C PRO A 366 28.64 -2.21 -1.00
N GLU A 367 29.61 -2.67 -0.19
CA GLU A 367 31.06 -2.58 -0.51
C GLU A 367 31.39 -3.36 -1.78
N GLU A 368 30.76 -4.52 -1.97
CA GLU A 368 30.90 -5.34 -3.17
C GLU A 368 29.52 -5.48 -3.86
N ALA A 369 29.54 -5.55 -5.19
CA ALA A 369 28.34 -5.74 -5.97
C ALA A 369 27.66 -7.08 -5.60
N VAL A 370 26.37 -7.05 -5.27
CA VAL A 370 25.61 -8.25 -5.00
C VAL A 370 25.46 -9.08 -6.28
N THR A 371 25.93 -10.32 -6.24
CA THR A 371 25.85 -11.25 -7.37
C THR A 371 24.58 -12.12 -7.24
N LEU A 372 23.82 -12.19 -8.32
CA LEU A 372 22.63 -13.03 -8.42
C LEU A 372 22.95 -14.30 -9.21
N GLY A 373 22.73 -15.46 -8.59
CA GLY A 373 22.77 -16.76 -9.22
C GLY A 373 21.38 -17.29 -9.57
N SER A 374 21.29 -18.60 -9.85
CA SER A 374 20.01 -19.30 -9.93
C SER A 374 19.44 -19.56 -8.55
N GLY A 375 18.12 -19.47 -8.41
CA GLY A 375 17.45 -19.75 -7.13
C GLY A 375 16.01 -19.25 -7.09
N GLN A 376 15.38 -19.51 -5.97
CA GLN A 376 14.06 -18.98 -5.65
C GLN A 376 14.17 -18.06 -4.44
N GLY A 377 13.51 -16.92 -4.50
CA GLY A 377 13.46 -15.96 -3.42
C GLY A 377 12.10 -15.29 -3.32
N PHE A 378 11.80 -14.79 -2.16
CA PHE A 378 10.60 -14.01 -1.95
C PHE A 378 10.83 -12.94 -0.88
N ALA A 379 10.01 -11.91 -0.93
CA ALA A 379 9.85 -10.95 0.15
C ALA A 379 8.38 -10.57 0.31
N ARG A 380 8.04 -10.24 1.53
CA ARG A 380 6.73 -9.72 1.91
C ARG A 380 6.93 -8.36 2.53
N GLY A 381 6.21 -7.41 2.02
CA GLY A 381 6.28 -6.03 2.43
C GLY A 381 4.91 -5.44 2.70
N GLU A 382 4.92 -4.17 3.05
CA GLU A 382 3.73 -3.36 3.24
C GLU A 382 3.77 -2.15 2.32
N ALA A 383 2.67 -1.92 1.60
CA ALA A 383 2.36 -0.66 0.95
C ALA A 383 1.45 0.19 1.86
N PRO A 384 1.29 1.48 1.61
CA PRO A 384 0.37 2.31 2.39
C PRO A 384 -1.03 1.70 2.52
N ARG A 385 -1.53 1.09 1.44
CA ARG A 385 -2.87 0.47 1.37
C ARG A 385 -2.92 -0.97 1.85
N GLY A 386 -1.78 -1.66 2.00
CA GLY A 386 -1.76 -2.99 2.60
C GLY A 386 -0.60 -3.88 2.21
N ALA A 387 -0.70 -5.12 2.62
CA ALA A 387 0.30 -6.15 2.46
C ALA A 387 0.56 -6.47 0.98
N LEU A 388 1.79 -6.70 0.60
CA LEU A 388 2.19 -7.16 -0.72
C LEU A 388 3.29 -8.21 -0.62
N GLY A 389 3.48 -9.00 -1.68
CA GLY A 389 4.57 -9.97 -1.75
C GLY A 389 5.09 -10.12 -3.17
N HIS A 390 6.38 -10.39 -3.28
CA HIS A 390 7.06 -10.71 -4.52
C HIS A 390 7.75 -12.06 -4.38
N TRP A 391 7.49 -12.96 -5.32
CA TRP A 391 8.15 -14.26 -5.44
C TRP A 391 8.86 -14.29 -6.78
N VAL A 392 10.10 -14.72 -6.80
CA VAL A 392 10.95 -14.69 -7.98
C VAL A 392 11.70 -16.02 -8.13
N VAL A 393 11.82 -16.48 -9.36
CA VAL A 393 12.65 -17.63 -9.74
C VAL A 393 13.69 -17.14 -10.74
N LEU A 394 14.97 -17.31 -10.41
CA LEU A 394 16.08 -16.90 -11.27
C LEU A 394 16.78 -18.13 -11.89
N GLU A 395 17.14 -18.03 -13.14
CA GLU A 395 18.08 -18.91 -13.86
C GLU A 395 19.22 -18.06 -14.42
N GLU A 396 20.43 -18.33 -13.98
CA GLU A 396 21.66 -17.60 -14.40
C GLU A 396 21.54 -16.07 -14.26
N GLY A 397 20.95 -15.61 -13.15
CA GLY A 397 20.74 -14.19 -12.88
C GLY A 397 19.63 -13.52 -13.70
N ARG A 398 18.87 -14.30 -14.48
CA ARG A 398 17.70 -13.82 -15.24
C ARG A 398 16.42 -14.27 -14.60
N ASP A 399 15.42 -13.44 -14.68
CA ASP A 399 14.07 -13.76 -14.19
C ASP A 399 13.44 -14.84 -15.11
N ARG A 400 13.07 -15.97 -14.53
CA ARG A 400 12.30 -17.01 -15.21
C ARG A 400 10.82 -16.84 -14.99
N ALA A 401 10.44 -16.46 -13.77
CA ALA A 401 9.06 -16.22 -13.39
C ALA A 401 9.03 -15.27 -12.17
N LEU A 402 8.42 -14.12 -12.32
CA LEU A 402 8.07 -13.26 -11.20
C LEU A 402 6.56 -13.40 -10.95
N SER A 403 6.18 -13.83 -9.77
CA SER A 403 4.80 -13.74 -9.31
C SER A 403 4.66 -12.59 -8.32
N ASN A 404 3.85 -11.61 -8.67
CA ASN A 404 3.55 -10.47 -7.85
C ASN A 404 2.17 -10.63 -7.24
N HIS A 405 2.10 -10.78 -5.93
CA HIS A 405 0.85 -10.59 -5.21
C HIS A 405 0.64 -9.09 -5.02
N LEU A 406 -0.08 -8.49 -5.95
CA LEU A 406 -0.52 -7.12 -5.84
C LEU A 406 -1.69 -7.03 -4.89
N THR A 407 -1.47 -6.42 -3.77
CA THR A 407 -2.51 -5.97 -2.86
C THR A 407 -2.98 -4.54 -3.13
N ASP A 408 -2.69 -3.98 -4.30
CA ASP A 408 -3.46 -2.82 -4.79
C ASP A 408 -4.95 -3.18 -4.98
N ASP A 409 -5.26 -4.48 -4.90
CA ASP A 409 -6.60 -5.02 -4.74
C ASP A 409 -7.14 -4.97 -3.29
N VAL A 410 -6.47 -4.28 -2.37
CA VAL A 410 -6.80 -4.30 -0.94
C VAL A 410 -8.18 -3.71 -0.65
N GLU A 411 -8.61 -2.73 -1.40
CA GLU A 411 -10.01 -2.30 -1.35
C GLU A 411 -10.97 -3.35 -1.95
N ARG A 412 -10.44 -4.39 -2.60
CA ARG A 412 -11.20 -5.49 -3.23
C ARG A 412 -11.34 -6.74 -2.38
N PHE A 413 -10.61 -6.86 -1.25
CA PHE A 413 -10.72 -8.03 -0.37
C PHE A 413 -12.02 -8.06 0.45
N SER A 414 -12.76 -6.97 0.50
CA SER A 414 -13.92 -6.82 1.39
C SER A 414 -15.25 -7.24 0.79
N SER A 415 -15.30 -7.78 -0.42
CA SER A 415 -16.58 -8.20 -0.99
C SER A 415 -16.72 -9.71 -1.08
N ARG A 416 -17.68 -10.24 -0.33
CA ARG A 416 -18.37 -11.46 -0.70
C ARG A 416 -19.38 -11.18 -1.80
#